data_4f629f589f162954f48c5fde65029918
#
_entry.id   4f629f589f162954f48c5fde65029918
#
_cell.length_a   1.000
_cell.length_b   1.000
_cell.length_c   1.000
_cell.angle_alpha   90.00
_cell.angle_beta   90.00
_cell.angle_gamma   90.00
#
_symmetry.space_group_name_H-M   'P 1'
#
loop_
_entity.id
_entity.type
_entity.pdbx_description
1 polymer ?
#
loop_
_entity_poly.entity_id
_entity_poly.type
_entity_poly.pdbx_seq_one_letter_code
_entity_poly.pdbx_strand_id
1 'polypeptide(L)'
;MQIVSGDITKDITGEIVYLKAYKQMVGEVTGYSTEKGTATVKLCDTGLEITVSLDDIESTGSTQPHRAFNSEVHILGTRYSIRIIDEDDYRYDREADGWCDPSVKEILIFNYKQSAESVKDLIAYQKKVLRHEIVHAFLYESGLWQNAYGSKCWAKNEEMIDWMAIQIPKIQRAYKEAYCDE
;
A
#
# COMPACT_ATOMS: atom_id res chain seq x y z
N MET A 1 -4.77 16.29 9.24
CA MET A 1 -5.57 17.52 9.53
C MET A 1 -7.03 17.10 9.54
N GLN A 2 -7.76 17.41 10.61
CA GLN A 2 -9.17 17.03 10.74
C GLN A 2 -10.01 17.91 9.80
N ILE A 3 -10.82 17.32 8.95
CA ILE A 3 -11.77 18.06 8.09
C ILE A 3 -13.04 18.21 8.92
N VAL A 4 -13.35 19.43 9.33
CA VAL A 4 -14.55 19.74 10.14
C VAL A 4 -15.56 20.42 9.22
N SER A 5 -16.82 20.01 9.29
CA SER A 5 -17.91 20.44 8.40
C SER A 5 -18.20 21.95 8.34
N GLY A 6 -17.56 22.76 9.19
CA GLY A 6 -17.72 24.21 9.24
C GLY A 6 -16.61 25.06 8.62
N ASP A 7 -15.46 24.46 8.25
CA ASP A 7 -14.23 25.20 7.89
C ASP A 7 -13.63 24.81 6.53
N ILE A 8 -14.39 24.18 5.63
CA ILE A 8 -13.88 23.85 4.29
C ILE A 8 -13.86 25.14 3.46
N THR A 9 -12.74 25.85 3.52
CA THR A 9 -12.44 27.01 2.65
C THR A 9 -11.74 26.61 1.36
N LYS A 10 -11.34 25.35 1.21
CA LYS A 10 -10.60 24.80 0.09
C LYS A 10 -11.37 23.64 -0.54
N ASP A 11 -11.33 23.55 -1.88
CA ASP A 11 -11.83 22.38 -2.60
C ASP A 11 -11.02 21.14 -2.18
N ILE A 12 -11.73 20.11 -1.71
CA ILE A 12 -11.15 18.83 -1.28
C ILE A 12 -11.33 17.71 -2.31
N THR A 13 -11.89 18.02 -3.49
CA THR A 13 -12.01 17.03 -4.57
C THR A 13 -10.62 16.55 -5.00
N GLY A 14 -10.46 15.24 -5.08
CA GLY A 14 -9.16 14.61 -5.36
C GLY A 14 -8.25 14.44 -4.13
N GLU A 15 -8.65 14.93 -2.94
CA GLU A 15 -7.89 14.62 -1.72
C GLU A 15 -8.06 13.15 -1.33
N ILE A 16 -6.96 12.58 -0.86
CA ILE A 16 -6.97 11.24 -0.29
C ILE A 16 -7.27 11.33 1.21
N VAL A 17 -8.25 10.57 1.64
CA VAL A 17 -8.77 10.60 3.00
C VAL A 17 -8.78 9.22 3.64
N TYR A 18 -8.62 9.19 4.97
CA TYR A 18 -8.92 8.03 5.80
C TYR A 18 -10.35 8.10 6.28
N LEU A 19 -11.03 6.96 6.30
CA LEU A 19 -12.32 6.81 6.97
C LEU A 19 -12.06 6.51 8.45
N LYS A 20 -12.48 7.41 9.36
CA LYS A 20 -12.22 7.29 10.81
C LYS A 20 -12.80 6.02 11.42
N ALA A 21 -13.98 5.61 10.98
CA ALA A 21 -14.63 4.37 11.43
C ALA A 21 -13.91 3.11 10.96
N TYR A 22 -13.15 3.22 9.88
CA TYR A 22 -12.42 2.13 9.24
C TYR A 22 -10.99 2.58 8.93
N LYS A 23 -10.14 2.66 9.95
CA LYS A 23 -8.76 3.20 9.88
C LYS A 23 -7.86 2.62 8.77
N GLN A 24 -8.27 1.51 8.17
CA GLN A 24 -7.58 0.86 7.07
C GLN A 24 -8.14 1.21 5.68
N MET A 25 -9.29 1.90 5.64
CA MET A 25 -9.89 2.30 4.37
C MET A 25 -9.40 3.69 3.98
N VAL A 26 -8.85 3.75 2.78
CA VAL A 26 -8.40 4.98 2.13
C VAL A 26 -9.21 5.17 0.87
N GLY A 27 -9.60 6.40 0.61
CA GLY A 27 -10.36 6.74 -0.59
C GLY A 27 -10.05 8.13 -1.10
N GLU A 28 -10.34 8.35 -2.38
CA GLU A 28 -10.26 9.65 -3.04
C GLU A 28 -11.62 10.34 -2.95
N VAL A 29 -11.62 11.60 -2.57
CA VAL A 29 -12.86 12.43 -2.57
C VAL A 29 -13.23 12.77 -4.01
N THR A 30 -14.31 12.20 -4.51
CA THR A 30 -14.83 12.46 -5.87
C THR A 30 -15.86 13.58 -5.89
N GLY A 31 -16.40 13.96 -4.75
CA GLY A 31 -17.32 15.09 -4.59
C GLY A 31 -17.64 15.35 -3.14
N TYR A 32 -18.12 16.55 -2.83
CA TYR A 32 -18.56 16.89 -1.46
C TYR A 32 -19.64 17.96 -1.45
N SER A 33 -20.36 18.04 -0.34
CA SER A 33 -21.36 19.08 -0.06
C SER A 33 -21.20 19.61 1.34
N THR A 34 -20.81 20.87 1.47
CA THR A 34 -20.70 21.56 2.77
C THR A 34 -22.08 21.78 3.39
N GLU A 35 -23.10 22.03 2.57
CA GLU A 35 -24.49 22.21 3.03
C GLU A 35 -25.05 20.95 3.69
N LYS A 36 -24.73 19.77 3.11
CA LYS A 36 -25.16 18.47 3.65
C LYS A 36 -24.17 17.87 4.64
N GLY A 37 -22.98 18.45 4.77
CA GLY A 37 -21.92 17.91 5.62
C GLY A 37 -21.42 16.54 5.17
N THR A 38 -21.44 16.23 3.86
CA THR A 38 -21.10 14.91 3.31
C THR A 38 -20.05 14.98 2.22
N ALA A 39 -19.30 13.89 2.04
CA ALA A 39 -18.41 13.66 0.91
C ALA A 39 -18.72 12.33 0.24
N THR A 40 -18.54 12.27 -1.07
CA THR A 40 -18.50 11.03 -1.84
C THR A 40 -17.04 10.62 -1.95
N VAL A 41 -16.74 9.41 -1.51
CA VAL A 41 -15.38 8.87 -1.46
C VAL A 41 -15.34 7.59 -2.27
N LYS A 42 -14.43 7.53 -3.26
CA LYS A 42 -14.13 6.33 -4.03
C LYS A 42 -13.02 5.57 -3.31
N LEU A 43 -13.34 4.39 -2.80
CA LEU A 43 -12.38 3.55 -2.08
C LEU A 43 -11.25 3.08 -3.00
N CYS A 44 -10.00 3.24 -2.56
CA CYS A 44 -8.82 2.93 -3.38
C CYS A 44 -8.65 1.43 -3.65
N ASP A 45 -9.12 0.56 -2.76
CA ASP A 45 -8.97 -0.91 -2.86
C ASP A 45 -10.05 -1.57 -3.72
N THR A 46 -11.29 -1.09 -3.64
CA THR A 46 -12.45 -1.69 -4.33
C THR A 46 -12.98 -0.87 -5.51
N GLY A 47 -12.63 0.42 -5.56
CA GLY A 47 -13.21 1.38 -6.50
C GLY A 47 -14.67 1.74 -6.21
N LEU A 48 -15.24 1.23 -5.10
CA LEU A 48 -16.62 1.50 -4.69
C LEU A 48 -16.77 2.95 -4.24
N GLU A 49 -17.78 3.64 -4.71
CA GLU A 49 -18.14 4.97 -4.20
C GLU A 49 -19.12 4.86 -3.03
N ILE A 50 -18.77 5.53 -1.95
CA ILE A 50 -19.59 5.63 -0.74
C ILE A 50 -19.79 7.09 -0.34
N THR A 51 -20.91 7.39 0.29
CA THR A 51 -21.16 8.72 0.87
C THR A 51 -20.96 8.64 2.39
N VAL A 52 -20.12 9.52 2.90
CA VAL A 52 -19.76 9.59 4.33
C VAL A 52 -19.92 11.00 4.86
N SER A 53 -20.00 11.16 6.18
CA SER A 53 -19.95 12.48 6.81
C SER A 53 -18.56 13.09 6.62
N LEU A 54 -18.48 14.41 6.45
CA LEU A 54 -17.20 15.15 6.45
C LEU A 54 -16.45 15.00 7.78
N ASP A 55 -17.18 14.78 8.89
CA ASP A 55 -16.59 14.55 10.20
C ASP A 55 -15.97 13.14 10.32
N ASP A 56 -16.35 12.18 9.45
CA ASP A 56 -15.87 10.81 9.45
C ASP A 56 -14.64 10.61 8.55
N ILE A 57 -14.16 11.66 7.90
CA ILE A 57 -12.95 11.60 7.08
C ILE A 57 -11.82 12.43 7.67
N GLU A 58 -10.59 12.03 7.40
CA GLU A 58 -9.38 12.74 7.77
C GLU A 58 -8.46 12.82 6.55
N SER A 59 -8.07 14.06 6.19
CA SER A 59 -7.16 14.27 5.06
C SER A 59 -5.79 13.67 5.36
N THR A 60 -5.25 12.95 4.38
CA THR A 60 -3.87 12.47 4.44
C THR A 60 -2.85 13.58 4.13
N GLY A 61 -3.34 14.75 3.67
CA GLY A 61 -2.49 15.85 3.18
C GLY A 61 -1.94 15.60 1.78
N SER A 62 -2.38 14.54 1.11
CA SER A 62 -1.95 14.16 -0.23
C SER A 62 -3.13 14.15 -1.19
N THR A 63 -2.91 14.59 -2.42
CA THR A 63 -3.83 14.40 -3.55
C THR A 63 -3.49 13.13 -4.36
N GLN A 64 -2.52 12.36 -3.87
CA GLN A 64 -2.10 11.10 -4.50
C GLN A 64 -2.56 9.92 -3.63
N PRO A 65 -3.05 8.83 -4.19
CA PRO A 65 -3.52 7.66 -3.45
C PRO A 65 -2.37 6.83 -2.84
N HIS A 66 -1.50 7.49 -2.03
CA HIS A 66 -0.23 6.93 -1.57
C HIS A 66 -0.32 5.96 -0.40
N ARG A 67 -1.53 5.65 0.13
CA ARG A 67 -1.68 4.69 1.22
C ARG A 67 -2.81 3.70 0.96
N ALA A 68 -2.63 2.88 -0.07
CA ALA A 68 -3.50 1.75 -0.33
C ALA A 68 -3.23 0.53 0.59
N PHE A 69 -2.42 0.70 1.66
CA PHE A 69 -2.04 -0.39 2.55
C PHE A 69 -1.64 0.11 3.95
N ASN A 70 -1.65 -0.80 4.92
CA ASN A 70 -1.27 -0.52 6.31
C ASN A 70 0.17 -0.03 6.42
N SER A 71 0.44 0.76 7.47
CA SER A 71 1.79 1.23 7.81
C SER A 71 2.64 0.17 8.52
N GLU A 72 2.11 -1.02 8.77
CA GLU A 72 2.82 -2.12 9.41
C GLU A 72 2.24 -3.48 9.03
N VAL A 73 3.08 -4.52 9.13
CA VAL A 73 2.71 -5.91 8.90
C VAL A 73 3.47 -6.82 9.87
N HIS A 74 2.87 -7.93 10.27
CA HIS A 74 3.53 -8.96 11.06
C HIS A 74 3.98 -10.11 10.17
N ILE A 75 5.27 -10.39 10.18
CA ILE A 75 5.93 -11.44 9.39
C ILE A 75 6.45 -12.49 10.36
N LEU A 76 5.84 -13.66 10.42
CA LEU A 76 6.18 -14.74 11.35
C LEU A 76 6.31 -14.26 12.81
N GLY A 77 5.45 -13.32 13.23
CA GLY A 77 5.46 -12.73 14.57
C GLY A 77 6.35 -11.50 14.74
N THR A 78 7.23 -11.20 13.80
CA THR A 78 8.06 -9.99 13.80
C THR A 78 7.32 -8.83 13.13
N ARG A 79 7.26 -7.68 13.80
CA ARG A 79 6.64 -6.46 13.28
C ARG A 79 7.58 -5.72 12.35
N TYR A 80 7.11 -5.45 11.14
CA TYR A 80 7.76 -4.59 10.15
C TYR A 80 6.97 -3.30 9.96
N SER A 81 7.66 -2.16 9.92
CA SER A 81 7.07 -0.89 9.48
C SER A 81 7.06 -0.81 7.96
N ILE A 82 6.01 -0.22 7.39
CA ILE A 82 5.89 0.05 5.96
C ILE A 82 5.86 1.56 5.77
N ARG A 83 6.74 2.08 4.92
CA ARG A 83 6.79 3.51 4.60
C ARG A 83 6.83 3.73 3.10
N ILE A 84 6.15 4.78 2.68
CA ILE A 84 6.33 5.35 1.33
C ILE A 84 7.33 6.48 1.46
N ILE A 85 8.34 6.49 0.60
CA ILE A 85 9.38 7.53 0.56
C ILE A 85 9.42 8.21 -0.79
N ASP A 86 9.72 9.49 -0.79
CA ASP A 86 9.86 10.35 -1.97
C ASP A 86 11.32 10.40 -2.44
N GLU A 87 11.54 10.98 -3.63
CA GLU A 87 12.86 11.09 -4.27
C GLU A 87 13.88 11.91 -3.47
N ASP A 88 13.45 12.70 -2.49
CA ASP A 88 14.29 13.48 -1.59
C ASP A 88 14.76 12.71 -0.35
N ASP A 89 14.20 11.52 -0.09
CA ASP A 89 14.71 10.63 0.96
C ASP A 89 16.04 10.01 0.49
N TYR A 90 17.07 10.06 1.33
CA TYR A 90 18.42 9.53 1.01
C TYR A 90 18.45 8.02 0.73
N ARG A 91 17.38 7.29 1.13
CA ARG A 91 17.23 5.84 0.90
C ARG A 91 16.57 5.52 -0.45
N TYR A 92 16.11 6.56 -1.16
CA TYR A 92 15.48 6.37 -2.46
C TYR A 92 16.51 5.93 -3.50
N ASP A 93 16.25 4.78 -4.14
CA ASP A 93 17.05 4.27 -5.24
C ASP A 93 16.22 4.28 -6.53
N ARG A 94 16.76 4.90 -7.58
CA ARG A 94 16.08 4.99 -8.88
C ARG A 94 16.08 3.68 -9.66
N GLU A 95 16.92 2.73 -9.28
CA GLU A 95 17.03 1.42 -9.91
C GLU A 95 16.14 0.36 -9.23
N ALA A 96 15.53 0.70 -8.08
CA ALA A 96 14.64 -0.17 -7.33
C ALA A 96 13.24 0.43 -7.23
N ASP A 97 12.26 -0.42 -7.00
CA ASP A 97 10.86 -0.03 -6.79
C ASP A 97 10.45 -0.01 -5.31
N GLY A 98 11.20 -0.73 -4.49
CA GLY A 98 11.05 -0.83 -3.05
C GLY A 98 12.28 -1.43 -2.42
N TRP A 99 12.26 -1.54 -1.10
CA TRP A 99 13.37 -2.11 -0.34
C TRP A 99 12.87 -2.75 0.96
N CYS A 100 13.28 -3.99 1.21
CA CYS A 100 13.11 -4.64 2.50
C CYS A 100 14.42 -4.59 3.26
N ASP A 101 14.46 -3.86 4.39
CA ASP A 101 15.60 -3.90 5.32
C ASP A 101 15.23 -4.71 6.58
N PRO A 102 15.60 -6.00 6.63
CA PRO A 102 15.29 -6.84 7.78
C PRO A 102 16.14 -6.52 9.02
N SER A 103 17.19 -5.71 8.90
CA SER A 103 18.02 -5.32 10.04
C SER A 103 17.31 -4.35 10.97
N VAL A 104 16.49 -3.45 10.42
CA VAL A 104 15.68 -2.46 11.13
C VAL A 104 14.17 -2.78 11.07
N LYS A 105 13.79 -3.90 10.44
CA LYS A 105 12.40 -4.34 10.30
C LYS A 105 11.54 -3.30 9.57
N GLU A 106 12.04 -2.83 8.44
CA GLU A 106 11.41 -1.80 7.63
C GLU A 106 11.23 -2.25 6.19
N ILE A 107 10.08 -1.91 5.60
CA ILE A 107 9.78 -2.05 4.18
C ILE A 107 9.56 -0.64 3.64
N LEU A 108 10.32 -0.28 2.61
CA LEU A 108 10.20 0.98 1.90
C LEU A 108 9.56 0.73 0.54
N ILE A 109 8.56 1.54 0.20
CA ILE A 109 7.95 1.58 -1.13
C ILE A 109 8.20 2.96 -1.70
N PHE A 110 8.70 3.02 -2.90
CA PHE A 110 9.04 4.30 -3.52
C PHE A 110 7.79 4.96 -4.10
N ASN A 111 7.73 6.27 -3.92
CA ASN A 111 6.61 7.07 -4.40
C ASN A 111 6.80 7.39 -5.88
N TYR A 112 6.06 6.65 -6.73
CA TYR A 112 6.15 6.86 -8.18
C TYR A 112 5.31 8.04 -8.61
N LYS A 113 5.90 8.90 -9.44
CA LYS A 113 5.16 9.93 -10.16
C LYS A 113 4.69 9.37 -11.50
N GLN A 114 3.45 9.65 -11.83
CA GLN A 114 2.91 9.24 -13.13
C GLN A 114 3.63 9.96 -14.26
N SER A 115 4.11 9.22 -15.23
CA SER A 115 4.75 9.71 -16.45
C SER A 115 4.18 9.01 -17.67
N ALA A 116 4.54 9.46 -18.87
CA ALA A 116 4.14 8.82 -20.11
C ALA A 116 4.62 7.37 -20.23
N GLU A 117 5.73 7.05 -19.57
CA GLU A 117 6.41 5.75 -19.62
C GLU A 117 6.02 4.85 -18.44
N SER A 118 5.36 5.39 -17.39
CA SER A 118 4.94 4.61 -16.24
C SER A 118 3.72 3.73 -16.52
N VAL A 119 3.54 2.68 -15.73
CA VAL A 119 2.29 1.93 -15.70
C VAL A 119 1.15 2.86 -15.32
N LYS A 120 -0.03 2.68 -15.90
CA LYS A 120 -1.17 3.59 -15.69
C LYS A 120 -1.80 3.40 -14.30
N ASP A 121 -1.86 2.16 -13.82
CA ASP A 121 -2.37 1.83 -12.48
C ASP A 121 -1.20 1.71 -11.49
N LEU A 122 -0.78 2.86 -10.97
CA LEU A 122 0.31 2.93 -9.99
C LEU A 122 -0.06 2.29 -8.65
N ILE A 123 -1.35 2.27 -8.28
CA ILE A 123 -1.81 1.64 -7.02
C ILE A 123 -1.63 0.13 -7.10
N ALA A 124 -2.10 -0.50 -8.17
CA ALA A 124 -1.91 -1.93 -8.39
C ALA A 124 -0.42 -2.28 -8.45
N TYR A 125 0.39 -1.40 -9.04
CA TYR A 125 1.83 -1.57 -9.10
C TYR A 125 2.49 -1.49 -7.72
N GLN A 126 2.18 -0.47 -6.91
CA GLN A 126 2.68 -0.35 -5.54
C GLN A 126 2.29 -1.55 -4.67
N LYS A 127 1.06 -2.05 -4.80
CA LYS A 127 0.62 -3.29 -4.13
C LYS A 127 1.45 -4.51 -4.57
N LYS A 128 1.83 -4.60 -5.86
CA LYS A 128 2.73 -5.65 -6.36
C LYS A 128 4.10 -5.52 -5.70
N VAL A 129 4.68 -4.32 -5.67
CA VAL A 129 5.98 -4.05 -5.04
C VAL A 129 5.94 -4.39 -3.55
N LEU A 130 4.90 -3.94 -2.83
CA LEU A 130 4.75 -4.27 -1.40
C LEU A 130 4.74 -5.79 -1.17
N ARG A 131 4.02 -6.57 -1.99
CA ARG A 131 4.02 -8.03 -1.87
C ARG A 131 5.41 -8.63 -2.12
N HIS A 132 6.17 -8.07 -3.06
CA HIS A 132 7.56 -8.46 -3.32
C HIS A 132 8.43 -8.28 -2.07
N GLU A 133 8.39 -7.11 -1.45
CA GLU A 133 9.16 -6.81 -0.24
C GLU A 133 8.70 -7.64 0.98
N ILE A 134 7.41 -7.93 1.08
CA ILE A 134 6.89 -8.86 2.10
C ILE A 134 7.47 -10.28 1.91
N VAL A 135 7.60 -10.76 0.67
CA VAL A 135 8.22 -12.07 0.39
C VAL A 135 9.68 -12.07 0.84
N HIS A 136 10.45 -11.02 0.57
CA HIS A 136 11.81 -10.87 1.10
C HIS A 136 11.85 -10.97 2.62
N ALA A 137 10.94 -10.27 3.32
CA ALA A 137 10.84 -10.32 4.78
C ALA A 137 10.53 -11.74 5.29
N PHE A 138 9.60 -12.47 4.65
CA PHE A 138 9.30 -13.86 4.98
C PHE A 138 10.51 -14.78 4.79
N LEU A 139 11.24 -14.64 3.68
CA LEU A 139 12.43 -15.44 3.40
C LEU A 139 13.55 -15.18 4.44
N TYR A 140 13.64 -13.94 4.92
CA TYR A 140 14.58 -13.58 5.97
C TYR A 140 14.16 -14.14 7.34
N GLU A 141 12.94 -13.88 7.80
CA GLU A 141 12.45 -14.29 9.11
C GLU A 141 12.36 -15.82 9.25
N SER A 142 12.14 -16.55 8.15
CA SER A 142 12.17 -18.01 8.13
C SER A 142 13.57 -18.60 8.19
N GLY A 143 14.64 -17.79 8.12
CA GLY A 143 16.03 -18.25 8.09
C GLY A 143 16.53 -18.76 6.73
N LEU A 144 15.66 -18.77 5.70
CA LEU A 144 16.05 -19.25 4.37
C LEU A 144 17.05 -18.32 3.69
N TRP A 145 16.93 -17.03 3.90
CA TRP A 145 17.86 -16.05 3.36
C TRP A 145 19.29 -16.26 3.86
N GLN A 146 19.47 -16.49 5.18
CA GLN A 146 20.78 -16.69 5.81
C GLN A 146 21.41 -18.01 5.38
N ASN A 147 20.60 -19.02 5.10
CA ASN A 147 21.06 -20.35 4.67
C ASN A 147 21.27 -20.47 3.15
N ALA A 148 20.94 -19.42 2.37
CA ALA A 148 21.12 -19.40 0.93
C ALA A 148 22.54 -18.95 0.55
N TYR A 149 23.28 -19.82 -0.12
CA TYR A 149 24.63 -19.55 -0.61
C TYR A 149 24.59 -19.01 -2.06
N GLY A 150 24.79 -17.69 -2.19
CA GLY A 150 24.87 -17.00 -3.48
C GLY A 150 23.51 -16.51 -4.02
N SER A 151 23.58 -15.56 -4.95
CA SER A 151 22.42 -14.85 -5.53
C SER A 151 21.50 -15.72 -6.40
N LYS A 152 21.97 -16.92 -6.81
CA LYS A 152 21.18 -17.85 -7.62
C LYS A 152 20.37 -18.86 -6.81
N CYS A 153 20.50 -18.86 -5.48
CA CYS A 153 19.66 -19.70 -4.62
C CYS A 153 18.22 -19.20 -4.64
N TRP A 154 17.25 -20.12 -4.56
CA TRP A 154 15.84 -19.76 -4.71
C TRP A 154 15.36 -18.69 -3.73
N ALA A 155 15.85 -18.66 -2.49
CA ALA A 155 15.50 -17.64 -1.49
C ALA A 155 16.06 -16.22 -1.80
N LYS A 156 16.91 -16.10 -2.84
CA LYS A 156 17.49 -14.85 -3.35
C LYS A 156 17.26 -14.68 -4.85
N ASN A 157 16.34 -15.45 -5.41
CA ASN A 157 16.00 -15.40 -6.82
C ASN A 157 14.83 -14.44 -7.02
N GLU A 158 15.10 -13.27 -7.59
CA GLU A 158 14.11 -12.21 -7.80
C GLU A 158 12.97 -12.64 -8.72
N GLU A 159 13.23 -13.45 -9.73
CA GLU A 159 12.19 -14.01 -10.62
C GLU A 159 11.17 -14.85 -9.84
N MET A 160 11.63 -15.67 -8.90
CA MET A 160 10.77 -16.48 -8.04
C MET A 160 10.01 -15.61 -7.04
N ILE A 161 10.66 -14.59 -6.48
CA ILE A 161 10.03 -13.63 -5.53
C ILE A 161 8.93 -12.85 -6.23
N ASP A 162 9.18 -12.36 -7.44
CA ASP A 162 8.17 -11.71 -8.30
C ASP A 162 7.01 -12.65 -8.64
N TRP A 163 7.31 -13.90 -8.99
CA TRP A 163 6.28 -14.89 -9.26
C TRP A 163 5.37 -15.10 -8.03
N MET A 164 5.94 -15.27 -6.84
CA MET A 164 5.19 -15.39 -5.58
C MET A 164 4.34 -14.13 -5.33
N ALA A 165 4.89 -12.94 -5.45
CA ALA A 165 4.19 -11.68 -5.24
C ALA A 165 2.96 -11.51 -6.15
N ILE A 166 3.04 -12.06 -7.37
CA ILE A 166 1.96 -12.00 -8.37
C ILE A 166 0.94 -13.14 -8.17
N GLN A 167 1.39 -14.35 -7.83
CA GLN A 167 0.53 -15.53 -7.85
C GLN A 167 -0.12 -15.87 -6.51
N ILE A 168 0.53 -15.58 -5.37
CA ILE A 168 -0.02 -15.92 -4.05
C ILE A 168 -1.47 -15.43 -3.86
N PRO A 169 -1.87 -14.19 -4.22
CA PRO A 169 -3.25 -13.76 -4.10
C PRO A 169 -4.25 -14.57 -4.94
N LYS A 170 -3.79 -15.12 -6.07
CA LYS A 170 -4.62 -15.98 -6.94
C LYS A 170 -4.72 -17.40 -6.38
N ILE A 171 -3.60 -17.91 -5.85
CA ILE A 171 -3.54 -19.21 -5.19
C ILE A 171 -4.44 -19.23 -3.96
N GLN A 172 -4.36 -18.20 -3.11
CA GLN A 172 -5.23 -18.06 -1.95
C GLN A 172 -6.72 -18.03 -2.33
N ARG A 173 -7.07 -17.37 -3.44
CA ARG A 173 -8.44 -17.38 -3.95
C ARG A 173 -8.88 -18.78 -4.36
N ALA A 174 -8.04 -19.51 -5.10
CA ALA A 174 -8.32 -20.87 -5.51
C ALA A 174 -8.48 -21.82 -4.30
N TYR A 175 -7.66 -21.64 -3.25
CA TYR A 175 -7.81 -22.42 -2.00
C TYR A 175 -9.16 -22.15 -1.35
N LYS A 176 -9.60 -20.88 -1.27
CA LYS A 176 -10.93 -20.53 -0.74
C LYS A 176 -12.06 -21.13 -1.58
N GLU A 177 -11.97 -21.06 -2.91
CA GLU A 177 -12.95 -21.63 -3.81
C GLU A 177 -13.03 -23.16 -3.68
N ALA A 178 -11.92 -23.83 -3.41
CA ALA A 178 -11.83 -25.27 -3.20
C ALA A 178 -12.13 -25.72 -1.76
N TYR A 179 -12.39 -24.78 -0.84
CA TYR A 179 -12.59 -25.04 0.60
C TYR A 179 -11.44 -25.82 1.24
N CYS A 180 -10.20 -25.51 0.85
CA CYS A 180 -8.97 -26.09 1.39
C CYS A 180 -8.01 -25.03 1.95
N ASP A 181 -8.48 -23.80 2.20
CA ASP A 181 -7.80 -22.80 3.00
C ASP A 181 -7.97 -23.11 4.50
N GLU A 182 -6.95 -22.85 5.31
CA GLU A 182 -7.00 -23.00 6.77
C GLU A 182 -7.79 -21.85 7.43
#